data_2bd692bd7607bf95a93da6b8872d1286
#
_entry.id   2bd692bd7607bf95a93da6b8872d1286
#
_cell.length_a   1.000
_cell.length_b   1.000
_cell.length_c   1.000
_cell.angle_alpha   90.00
_cell.angle_beta   90.00
_cell.angle_gamma   90.00
#
_symmetry.space_group_name_H-M   'P 1'
#
loop_
_entity.id
_entity.type
_entity.pdbx_description
1 polymer ?
#
loop_
_entity_poly.entity_id
_entity_poly.type
_entity_poly.pdbx_seq_one_letter_code
_entity_poly.pdbx_strand_id
1 'polypeptide(L)'
;KRQWLNYAALDVEYLVELWDELYKEALDRGRSEWIDQECEFERCKPSPAPKKDPWRSISHIHTLKTRRDMEIARQLWISRDALAAEKDIAPGRLLPDRLIITLAKAKPTTAADLQTLKGTGRLRYRNRWLHTVKNGLHTPANRLPPLLLHSDQPIPHQSQWKRLNPDAAHKLSQCRTVTERIAEELGIEPQDLIAGEALRTLSWTLTEENSPESITASLVASQARPWQIAHVAGALAEKLAVPVE
;
A
#
# COMPACT_ATOMS: atom_id res chain seq x y z
N LYS A 1 -3.96 -17.05 -28.37
CA LYS A 1 -4.45 -17.77 -27.15
C LYS A 1 -3.47 -18.88 -26.72
N ARG A 2 -2.94 -19.73 -27.62
CA ARG A 2 -2.03 -20.83 -27.25
C ARG A 2 -0.70 -20.32 -26.62
N GLN A 3 -0.14 -19.22 -27.11
CA GLN A 3 1.07 -18.61 -26.53
C GLN A 3 0.85 -18.11 -25.08
N TRP A 4 -0.32 -17.60 -24.77
CA TRP A 4 -0.67 -17.18 -23.40
C TRP A 4 -0.82 -18.37 -22.43
N LEU A 5 -1.38 -19.47 -22.92
CA LEU A 5 -1.48 -20.70 -22.13
C LEU A 5 -0.11 -21.32 -21.87
N ASN A 6 0.77 -21.32 -22.89
CA ASN A 6 2.15 -21.79 -22.70
C ASN A 6 2.91 -20.90 -21.72
N TYR A 7 2.74 -19.56 -21.78
CA TYR A 7 3.34 -18.64 -20.83
C TYR A 7 2.85 -18.93 -19.40
N ALA A 8 1.53 -19.06 -19.22
CA ALA A 8 0.96 -19.37 -17.91
C ALA A 8 1.38 -20.75 -17.37
N ALA A 9 1.60 -21.74 -18.25
CA ALA A 9 2.13 -23.04 -17.84
C ALA A 9 3.59 -22.94 -17.37
N LEU A 10 4.43 -22.16 -18.07
CA LEU A 10 5.82 -21.93 -17.69
C LEU A 10 5.95 -21.22 -16.33
N ASP A 11 5.00 -20.32 -15.99
CA ASP A 11 5.00 -19.61 -14.72
C ASP A 11 4.82 -20.53 -13.50
N VAL A 12 4.29 -21.74 -13.69
CA VAL A 12 4.03 -22.71 -12.61
C VAL A 12 4.83 -24.02 -12.74
N GLU A 13 5.53 -24.22 -13.86
CA GLU A 13 6.19 -25.48 -14.20
C GLU A 13 7.19 -25.95 -13.13
N TYR A 14 7.94 -25.01 -12.57
CA TYR A 14 9.01 -25.29 -11.59
C TYR A 14 8.62 -25.02 -10.14
N LEU A 15 7.37 -24.65 -9.86
CA LEU A 15 6.99 -24.25 -8.49
C LEU A 15 7.11 -25.40 -7.48
N VAL A 16 6.85 -26.63 -7.89
CA VAL A 16 6.94 -27.81 -6.99
C VAL A 16 8.41 -28.09 -6.66
N GLU A 17 9.28 -28.14 -7.69
CA GLU A 17 10.72 -28.35 -7.50
C GLU A 17 11.35 -27.25 -6.65
N LEU A 18 10.97 -25.98 -6.92
CA LEU A 18 11.43 -24.84 -6.13
C LEU A 18 10.97 -24.95 -4.67
N TRP A 19 9.72 -25.37 -4.44
CA TRP A 19 9.20 -25.61 -3.10
C TRP A 19 10.01 -26.65 -2.36
N ASP A 20 10.27 -27.80 -3.00
CA ASP A 20 11.01 -28.90 -2.38
C ASP A 20 12.43 -28.48 -1.96
N GLU A 21 13.13 -27.73 -2.81
CA GLU A 21 14.48 -27.23 -2.50
C GLU A 21 14.46 -26.17 -1.39
N LEU A 22 13.53 -25.20 -1.43
CA LEU A 22 13.40 -24.17 -0.39
C LEU A 22 12.99 -24.78 0.96
N TYR A 23 12.07 -25.75 0.95
CA TYR A 23 11.61 -26.40 2.18
C TYR A 23 12.72 -27.26 2.81
N LYS A 24 13.54 -27.93 2.00
CA LYS A 24 14.72 -28.65 2.47
C LYS A 24 15.73 -27.69 3.13
N GLU A 25 16.01 -26.55 2.51
CA GLU A 25 16.89 -25.54 3.10
C GLU A 25 16.31 -25.00 4.42
N ALA A 26 15.01 -24.83 4.51
CA ALA A 26 14.34 -24.42 5.74
C ALA A 26 14.46 -25.48 6.85
N LEU A 27 14.33 -26.77 6.50
CA LEU A 27 14.55 -27.88 7.44
C LEU A 27 15.98 -27.90 7.96
N ASP A 28 16.96 -27.76 7.08
CA ASP A 28 18.38 -27.74 7.43
C ASP A 28 18.73 -26.59 8.38
N ARG A 29 17.98 -25.48 8.29
CA ARG A 29 18.12 -24.31 9.17
C ARG A 29 17.21 -24.33 10.40
N GLY A 30 16.38 -25.37 10.58
CA GLY A 30 15.40 -25.46 11.66
C GLY A 30 14.25 -24.43 11.56
N ARG A 31 13.90 -24.02 10.34
CA ARG A 31 12.92 -22.95 10.05
C ARG A 31 11.69 -23.43 9.28
N SER A 32 11.47 -24.72 9.16
CA SER A 32 10.31 -25.25 8.42
C SER A 32 8.99 -24.75 8.98
N GLU A 33 8.86 -24.69 10.32
CA GLU A 33 7.66 -24.17 10.97
C GLU A 33 7.39 -22.67 10.61
N TRP A 34 8.43 -21.88 10.40
CA TRP A 34 8.27 -20.49 9.97
C TRP A 34 7.64 -20.41 8.58
N ILE A 35 8.15 -21.22 7.65
CA ILE A 35 7.62 -21.30 6.29
C ILE A 35 6.17 -21.78 6.31
N ASP A 36 5.85 -22.81 7.09
CA ASP A 36 4.50 -23.33 7.19
C ASP A 36 3.53 -22.25 7.71
N GLN A 37 3.92 -21.49 8.74
CA GLN A 37 3.11 -20.41 9.30
C GLN A 37 2.95 -19.23 8.31
N GLU A 38 3.98 -18.85 7.57
CA GLU A 38 3.91 -17.77 6.57
C GLU A 38 3.03 -18.20 5.38
N CYS A 39 3.21 -19.41 4.86
CA CYS A 39 2.41 -19.93 3.77
C CYS A 39 0.94 -20.05 4.15
N GLU A 40 0.62 -20.53 5.35
CA GLU A 40 -0.74 -20.61 5.83
C GLU A 40 -1.35 -19.23 6.04
N PHE A 41 -0.58 -18.27 6.56
CA PHE A 41 -1.01 -16.89 6.69
C PHE A 41 -1.39 -16.28 5.34
N GLU A 42 -0.52 -16.40 4.32
CA GLU A 42 -0.81 -15.88 2.98
C GLU A 42 -1.97 -16.62 2.31
N ARG A 43 -2.09 -17.94 2.50
CA ARG A 43 -3.20 -18.74 1.98
C ARG A 43 -4.56 -18.31 2.56
N CYS A 44 -4.59 -17.99 3.85
CA CYS A 44 -5.80 -17.57 4.56
C CYS A 44 -6.12 -16.09 4.43
N LYS A 45 -5.20 -15.30 3.87
CA LYS A 45 -5.36 -13.85 3.75
C LYS A 45 -6.54 -13.50 2.85
N PRO A 46 -7.51 -12.72 3.35
CA PRO A 46 -8.64 -12.32 2.54
C PRO A 46 -8.18 -11.41 1.40
N SER A 47 -8.85 -11.52 0.25
CA SER A 47 -8.61 -10.57 -0.84
C SER A 47 -8.82 -9.13 -0.34
N PRO A 48 -7.93 -8.20 -0.69
CA PRO A 48 -8.07 -6.83 -0.25
C PRO A 48 -9.39 -6.24 -0.74
N ALA A 49 -10.08 -5.53 0.15
CA ALA A 49 -11.32 -4.85 -0.21
C ALA A 49 -11.08 -3.85 -1.36
N PRO A 50 -12.02 -3.72 -2.31
CA PRO A 50 -11.92 -2.73 -3.37
C PRO A 50 -11.72 -1.33 -2.79
N LYS A 51 -10.76 -0.59 -3.31
CA LYS A 51 -10.52 0.79 -2.86
C LYS A 51 -11.77 1.63 -3.11
N LYS A 52 -12.21 2.39 -2.12
CA LYS A 52 -13.36 3.30 -2.23
C LYS A 52 -13.19 4.35 -3.36
N ASP A 53 -11.98 4.88 -3.49
CA ASP A 53 -11.62 5.89 -4.51
C ASP A 53 -10.37 5.44 -5.28
N PRO A 54 -10.47 4.41 -6.17
CA PRO A 54 -9.30 3.86 -6.87
C PRO A 54 -8.59 4.88 -7.76
N TRP A 55 -9.30 5.88 -8.28
CA TRP A 55 -8.76 6.99 -9.07
C TRP A 55 -7.73 7.84 -8.31
N ARG A 56 -7.75 7.82 -6.97
CA ARG A 56 -6.74 8.52 -6.16
C ARG A 56 -5.35 7.86 -6.20
N SER A 57 -5.27 6.65 -6.77
CA SER A 57 -4.01 5.96 -7.01
C SER A 57 -3.33 6.37 -8.34
N ILE A 58 -3.89 7.31 -9.09
CA ILE A 58 -3.26 7.88 -10.29
C ILE A 58 -1.88 8.43 -9.94
N SER A 59 -0.86 8.08 -10.72
CA SER A 59 0.49 8.59 -10.53
C SER A 59 0.51 10.12 -10.57
N HIS A 60 1.20 10.73 -9.61
CA HIS A 60 1.32 12.19 -9.46
C HIS A 60 0.01 12.94 -9.16
N ILE A 61 -1.05 12.27 -8.68
CA ILE A 61 -2.32 12.90 -8.29
C ILE A 61 -2.12 14.03 -7.27
N HIS A 62 -1.13 13.91 -6.37
CA HIS A 62 -0.77 14.91 -5.35
C HIS A 62 -0.33 16.26 -5.93
N THR A 63 -0.01 16.31 -7.23
CA THR A 63 0.34 17.55 -7.92
C THR A 63 -0.87 18.40 -8.33
N LEU A 64 -2.07 17.86 -8.21
CA LEU A 64 -3.33 18.60 -8.39
C LEU A 64 -3.61 19.43 -7.12
N LYS A 65 -3.86 20.70 -7.27
CA LYS A 65 -3.95 21.65 -6.13
C LYS A 65 -5.36 22.15 -5.86
N THR A 66 -6.32 21.85 -6.74
CA THR A 66 -7.70 22.27 -6.56
C THR A 66 -8.66 21.08 -6.56
N ARG A 67 -9.77 21.23 -5.83
CA ARG A 67 -10.85 20.23 -5.85
C ARG A 67 -11.42 20.01 -7.25
N ARG A 68 -11.39 21.05 -8.09
CA ARG A 68 -11.83 20.99 -9.49
C ARG A 68 -10.91 20.12 -10.33
N ASP A 69 -9.58 20.25 -10.17
CA ASP A 69 -8.62 19.41 -10.87
C ASP A 69 -8.78 17.94 -10.47
N MET A 70 -9.01 17.70 -9.16
CA MET A 70 -9.28 16.35 -8.65
C MET A 70 -10.55 15.74 -9.27
N GLU A 71 -11.61 16.54 -9.42
CA GLU A 71 -12.85 16.08 -10.05
C GLU A 71 -12.65 15.76 -11.53
N ILE A 72 -11.93 16.58 -12.28
CA ILE A 72 -11.63 16.31 -13.68
C ILE A 72 -10.80 15.01 -13.80
N ALA A 73 -9.79 14.82 -12.95
CA ALA A 73 -9.01 13.60 -12.93
C ALA A 73 -9.85 12.36 -12.61
N ARG A 74 -10.78 12.47 -11.64
CA ARG A 74 -11.75 11.41 -11.30
C ARG A 74 -12.63 11.05 -12.49
N GLN A 75 -13.20 12.02 -13.15
CA GLN A 75 -14.07 11.83 -14.31
C GLN A 75 -13.31 11.18 -15.48
N LEU A 76 -12.09 11.65 -15.75
CA LEU A 76 -11.21 11.06 -16.78
C LEU A 76 -10.85 9.62 -16.46
N TRP A 77 -10.53 9.31 -15.21
CA TRP A 77 -10.24 7.95 -14.76
C TRP A 77 -11.44 7.03 -14.97
N ILE A 78 -12.63 7.43 -14.50
CA ILE A 78 -13.88 6.66 -14.66
C ILE A 78 -14.20 6.43 -16.14
N SER A 79 -14.11 7.50 -16.97
CA SER A 79 -14.38 7.40 -18.41
C SER A 79 -13.38 6.50 -19.12
N ARG A 80 -12.10 6.54 -18.71
CA ARG A 80 -11.04 5.65 -19.20
C ARG A 80 -11.31 4.21 -18.85
N ASP A 81 -11.63 3.94 -17.61
CA ASP A 81 -11.83 2.59 -17.08
C ASP A 81 -13.02 1.90 -17.74
N ALA A 82 -14.14 2.63 -17.89
CA ALA A 82 -15.31 2.15 -18.63
C ALA A 82 -15.00 1.84 -20.10
N LEU A 83 -14.22 2.70 -20.79
CA LEU A 83 -13.82 2.45 -22.17
C LEU A 83 -12.83 1.28 -22.29
N ALA A 84 -11.96 1.13 -21.32
CA ALA A 84 -11.00 0.04 -21.24
C ALA A 84 -11.71 -1.33 -21.15
N ALA A 85 -12.70 -1.43 -20.28
CA ALA A 85 -13.55 -2.60 -20.14
C ALA A 85 -14.36 -2.89 -21.41
N GLU A 86 -14.96 -1.85 -22.04
CA GLU A 86 -15.72 -2.00 -23.30
C GLU A 86 -14.84 -2.51 -24.46
N LYS A 87 -13.58 -2.07 -24.53
CA LYS A 87 -12.69 -2.39 -25.65
C LYS A 87 -11.72 -3.55 -25.37
N ASP A 88 -11.73 -4.10 -24.17
CA ASP A 88 -10.76 -5.10 -23.70
C ASP A 88 -9.30 -4.64 -23.92
N ILE A 89 -9.01 -3.40 -23.53
CA ILE A 89 -7.69 -2.75 -23.70
C ILE A 89 -7.23 -2.24 -22.33
N ALA A 90 -5.94 -2.45 -22.01
CA ALA A 90 -5.37 -1.91 -20.80
C ALA A 90 -5.59 -0.39 -20.69
N PRO A 91 -6.10 0.14 -19.55
CA PRO A 91 -6.49 1.55 -19.40
C PRO A 91 -5.37 2.54 -19.76
N GLY A 92 -4.12 2.24 -19.39
CA GLY A 92 -2.97 3.08 -19.70
C GLY A 92 -2.65 3.23 -21.19
N ARG A 93 -3.10 2.28 -22.05
CA ARG A 93 -2.98 2.40 -23.51
C ARG A 93 -4.01 3.34 -24.13
N LEU A 94 -5.13 3.57 -23.43
CA LEU A 94 -6.17 4.50 -23.86
C LEU A 94 -5.86 5.92 -23.43
N LEU A 95 -5.56 6.12 -22.14
CA LEU A 95 -5.22 7.41 -21.56
C LEU A 95 -4.22 7.19 -20.40
N PRO A 96 -2.91 7.39 -20.62
CA PRO A 96 -1.91 7.26 -19.56
C PRO A 96 -2.15 8.22 -18.40
N ASP A 97 -1.82 7.82 -17.17
CA ASP A 97 -2.01 8.61 -15.94
C ASP A 97 -1.45 10.04 -16.07
N ARG A 98 -0.23 10.16 -16.65
CA ARG A 98 0.39 11.47 -16.90
C ARG A 98 -0.50 12.41 -17.73
N LEU A 99 -1.27 11.87 -18.70
CA LEU A 99 -2.18 12.68 -19.51
C LEU A 99 -3.46 13.02 -18.75
N ILE A 100 -3.94 12.16 -17.85
CA ILE A 100 -5.03 12.52 -16.93
C ILE A 100 -4.63 13.76 -16.12
N ILE A 101 -3.44 13.77 -15.53
CA ILE A 101 -2.93 14.90 -14.76
C ILE A 101 -2.77 16.16 -15.65
N THR A 102 -2.22 16.00 -16.85
CA THR A 102 -2.05 17.11 -17.79
C THR A 102 -3.39 17.73 -18.17
N LEU A 103 -4.37 16.90 -18.52
CA LEU A 103 -5.73 17.36 -18.89
C LEU A 103 -6.47 18.01 -17.71
N ALA A 104 -6.32 17.46 -16.51
CA ALA A 104 -6.93 18.01 -15.30
C ALA A 104 -6.38 19.40 -14.96
N LYS A 105 -5.07 19.63 -15.13
CA LYS A 105 -4.43 20.93 -14.92
C LYS A 105 -4.77 21.94 -16.01
N ALA A 106 -4.67 21.53 -17.27
CA ALA A 106 -4.83 22.43 -18.42
C ALA A 106 -6.30 22.73 -18.76
N LYS A 107 -7.23 21.82 -18.40
CA LYS A 107 -8.68 21.98 -18.63
C LYS A 107 -9.07 22.30 -20.06
N PRO A 108 -8.54 21.59 -21.08
CA PRO A 108 -8.86 21.90 -22.48
C PRO A 108 -10.35 21.73 -22.75
N THR A 109 -10.95 22.68 -23.44
CA THR A 109 -12.38 22.65 -23.81
C THR A 109 -12.58 22.51 -25.31
N THR A 110 -11.54 22.77 -26.11
CA THR A 110 -11.57 22.68 -27.58
C THR A 110 -10.50 21.71 -28.10
N ALA A 111 -10.65 21.28 -29.34
CA ALA A 111 -9.64 20.47 -30.01
C ALA A 111 -8.31 21.23 -30.20
N ALA A 112 -8.38 22.54 -30.38
CA ALA A 112 -7.20 23.41 -30.48
C ALA A 112 -6.44 23.43 -29.13
N ASP A 113 -7.12 23.64 -28.01
CA ASP A 113 -6.50 23.59 -26.68
C ASP A 113 -5.79 22.24 -26.45
N LEU A 114 -6.44 21.14 -26.84
CA LEU A 114 -5.88 19.82 -26.66
C LEU A 114 -4.59 19.62 -27.47
N GLN A 115 -4.50 20.19 -28.68
CA GLN A 115 -3.33 20.06 -29.54
C GLN A 115 -2.10 20.80 -28.99
N THR A 116 -2.28 21.83 -28.19
CA THR A 116 -1.17 22.57 -27.56
C THR A 116 -0.49 21.77 -26.44
N LEU A 117 -1.16 20.73 -25.92
CA LEU A 117 -0.66 20.00 -24.79
C LEU A 117 0.35 18.92 -25.21
N LYS A 118 1.47 18.89 -24.49
CA LYS A 118 2.51 17.89 -24.76
C LYS A 118 2.01 16.46 -24.53
N GLY A 119 2.24 15.60 -25.51
CA GLY A 119 1.91 14.18 -25.43
C GLY A 119 0.51 13.81 -25.92
N THR A 120 -0.32 14.78 -26.35
CA THR A 120 -1.69 14.53 -26.86
C THR A 120 -1.74 14.25 -28.38
N GLY A 121 -0.63 14.41 -29.10
CA GLY A 121 -0.59 14.26 -30.56
C GLY A 121 -1.13 12.93 -31.08
N ARG A 122 -0.85 11.83 -30.38
CA ARG A 122 -1.33 10.47 -30.70
C ARG A 122 -2.53 10.02 -29.84
N LEU A 123 -3.15 10.92 -29.10
CA LEU A 123 -4.27 10.59 -28.23
C LEU A 123 -5.50 10.20 -29.03
N ARG A 124 -6.00 8.97 -28.79
CA ARG A 124 -7.26 8.48 -29.38
C ARG A 124 -8.47 8.98 -28.56
N TYR A 125 -9.66 8.91 -29.13
CA TYR A 125 -10.91 9.30 -28.47
C TYR A 125 -10.93 10.72 -27.91
N ARG A 126 -10.31 11.69 -28.61
CA ARG A 126 -10.14 13.09 -28.17
C ARG A 126 -11.44 13.75 -27.75
N ASN A 127 -12.52 13.56 -28.51
CA ASN A 127 -13.83 14.14 -28.22
C ASN A 127 -14.39 13.62 -26.88
N ARG A 128 -14.18 12.33 -26.57
CA ARG A 128 -14.58 11.75 -25.28
C ARG A 128 -13.85 12.44 -24.13
N TRP A 129 -12.54 12.62 -24.25
CA TRP A 129 -11.75 13.25 -23.18
C TRP A 129 -12.12 14.72 -22.99
N LEU A 130 -12.33 15.47 -24.08
CA LEU A 130 -12.81 16.86 -24.02
C LEU A 130 -14.19 16.96 -23.37
N HIS A 131 -15.11 16.08 -23.74
CA HIS A 131 -16.44 16.02 -23.11
C HIS A 131 -16.33 15.71 -21.60
N THR A 132 -15.48 14.76 -21.24
CA THR A 132 -15.24 14.40 -19.84
C THR A 132 -14.65 15.58 -19.05
N VAL A 133 -13.69 16.30 -19.61
CA VAL A 133 -13.15 17.54 -18.98
C VAL A 133 -14.25 18.58 -18.78
N LYS A 134 -15.09 18.83 -19.78
CA LYS A 134 -16.24 19.76 -19.68
C LYS A 134 -17.19 19.32 -18.56
N ASN A 135 -17.54 18.04 -18.47
CA ASN A 135 -18.39 17.53 -17.40
C ASN A 135 -17.77 17.80 -16.01
N GLY A 136 -16.47 17.53 -15.84
CA GLY A 136 -15.76 17.85 -14.62
C GLY A 136 -15.74 19.34 -14.28
N LEU A 137 -15.64 20.21 -15.29
CA LEU A 137 -15.73 21.66 -15.11
C LEU A 137 -17.12 22.12 -14.62
N HIS A 138 -18.20 21.48 -15.07
CA HIS A 138 -19.56 21.81 -14.70
C HIS A 138 -20.07 21.14 -13.44
N THR A 139 -19.28 20.23 -12.83
CA THR A 139 -19.68 19.58 -11.57
C THR A 139 -19.93 20.63 -10.48
N PRO A 140 -21.09 20.63 -9.80
CA PRO A 140 -21.38 21.57 -8.72
C PRO A 140 -20.34 21.54 -7.60
N ALA A 141 -20.07 22.70 -6.98
CA ALA A 141 -19.01 22.86 -5.99
C ALA A 141 -19.16 21.94 -4.75
N ASN A 142 -20.39 21.65 -4.35
CA ASN A 142 -20.72 20.75 -3.25
C ASN A 142 -20.46 19.26 -3.55
N ARG A 143 -20.33 18.89 -4.83
CA ARG A 143 -20.02 17.50 -5.28
C ARG A 143 -18.55 17.28 -5.58
N LEU A 144 -17.72 18.30 -5.45
CA LEU A 144 -16.28 18.18 -5.69
C LEU A 144 -15.62 17.33 -4.60
N PRO A 145 -14.75 16.38 -4.97
CA PRO A 145 -14.03 15.57 -3.99
C PRO A 145 -13.10 16.44 -3.12
N PRO A 146 -12.84 16.07 -1.88
CA PRO A 146 -11.84 16.76 -1.07
C PRO A 146 -10.44 16.56 -1.68
N LEU A 147 -9.53 17.52 -1.48
CA LEU A 147 -8.13 17.40 -1.91
C LEU A 147 -7.43 16.28 -1.17
N LEU A 148 -7.57 16.27 0.14
CA LEU A 148 -7.03 15.23 1.01
C LEU A 148 -8.20 14.44 1.60
N LEU A 149 -8.05 13.14 1.64
CA LEU A 149 -8.91 12.33 2.50
C LEU A 149 -8.46 12.60 3.94
N HIS A 150 -9.41 12.83 4.83
CA HIS A 150 -9.11 12.70 6.25
C HIS A 150 -8.66 11.26 6.47
N SER A 151 -7.48 11.12 7.03
CA SER A 151 -7.03 9.83 7.47
C SER A 151 -7.84 9.48 8.72
N ASP A 152 -8.77 8.53 8.59
CA ASP A 152 -9.44 7.91 9.74
C ASP A 152 -8.49 6.94 10.47
N GLN A 153 -7.18 7.01 10.17
CA GLN A 153 -6.20 6.18 10.86
C GLN A 153 -6.11 6.63 12.32
N PRO A 154 -6.34 5.70 13.26
CA PRO A 154 -6.30 6.01 14.69
C PRO A 154 -4.90 6.43 15.16
N ILE A 155 -3.87 6.06 14.39
CA ILE A 155 -2.47 6.38 14.67
C ILE A 155 -1.99 7.46 13.71
N PRO A 156 -1.55 8.64 14.21
CA PRO A 156 -1.01 9.70 13.37
C PRO A 156 0.24 9.27 12.58
N HIS A 157 0.60 10.04 11.55
CA HIS A 157 1.85 9.80 10.84
C HIS A 157 3.06 9.98 11.75
N GLN A 158 4.03 9.07 11.67
CA GLN A 158 5.18 9.00 12.58
C GLN A 158 5.96 10.33 12.72
N SER A 159 6.01 11.16 11.68
CA SER A 159 6.68 12.48 11.74
C SER A 159 6.08 13.44 12.78
N GLN A 160 4.86 13.18 13.22
CA GLN A 160 4.15 14.00 14.22
C GLN A 160 4.32 13.47 15.64
N TRP A 161 4.83 12.24 15.82
CA TRP A 161 4.87 11.55 17.12
C TRP A 161 5.71 12.28 18.15
N LYS A 162 6.88 12.81 17.78
CA LYS A 162 7.72 13.59 18.72
C LYS A 162 6.96 14.76 19.38
N ARG A 163 5.97 15.30 18.67
CA ARG A 163 5.14 16.42 19.16
C ARG A 163 3.88 15.95 19.88
N LEU A 164 3.22 14.89 19.36
CA LEU A 164 1.91 14.44 19.85
C LEU A 164 2.01 13.43 20.99
N ASN A 165 2.98 12.53 20.93
CA ASN A 165 3.24 11.49 21.92
C ASN A 165 4.74 11.13 21.88
N PRO A 166 5.61 11.88 22.62
CA PRO A 166 7.04 11.61 22.66
C PRO A 166 7.37 10.22 23.18
N ASP A 167 6.59 9.71 24.15
CA ASP A 167 6.79 8.38 24.75
C ASP A 167 6.58 7.28 23.73
N ALA A 168 5.53 7.36 22.92
CA ALA A 168 5.32 6.42 21.83
C ALA A 168 6.44 6.48 20.78
N ALA A 169 6.97 7.67 20.51
CA ALA A 169 8.11 7.82 19.61
C ALA A 169 9.38 7.16 20.18
N HIS A 170 9.61 7.28 21.46
CA HIS A 170 10.72 6.63 22.17
C HIS A 170 10.55 5.11 22.19
N LYS A 171 9.37 4.59 22.60
CA LYS A 171 9.03 3.17 22.56
C LYS A 171 9.26 2.57 21.17
N LEU A 172 8.84 3.25 20.11
CA LEU A 172 9.07 2.79 18.74
C LEU A 172 10.56 2.68 18.40
N SER A 173 11.38 3.61 18.85
CA SER A 173 12.83 3.55 18.67
C SER A 173 13.44 2.34 19.38
N GLN A 174 13.02 2.10 20.64
CA GLN A 174 13.47 0.94 21.40
C GLN A 174 13.03 -0.38 20.75
N CYS A 175 11.77 -0.48 20.31
CA CYS A 175 11.27 -1.66 19.61
C CYS A 175 12.07 -1.96 18.33
N ARG A 176 12.42 -0.94 17.55
CA ARG A 176 13.23 -1.11 16.35
C ARG A 176 14.63 -1.64 16.68
N THR A 177 15.31 -1.04 17.65
CA THR A 177 16.63 -1.50 18.06
C THR A 177 16.63 -2.97 18.49
N VAL A 178 15.61 -3.40 19.25
CA VAL A 178 15.46 -4.81 19.65
C VAL A 178 15.21 -5.69 18.44
N THR A 179 14.30 -5.28 17.55
CA THR A 179 13.95 -6.06 16.34
C THR A 179 15.14 -6.17 15.38
N GLU A 180 15.90 -5.09 15.18
CA GLU A 180 17.11 -5.08 14.35
C GLU A 180 18.17 -6.06 14.88
N ARG A 181 18.43 -6.06 16.19
CA ARG A 181 19.36 -7.00 16.83
C ARG A 181 18.94 -8.45 16.65
N ILE A 182 17.67 -8.76 16.91
CA ILE A 182 17.16 -10.14 16.77
C ILE A 182 17.19 -10.58 15.30
N ALA A 183 16.84 -9.72 14.38
CA ALA A 183 16.88 -10.01 12.95
C ALA A 183 18.31 -10.31 12.47
N GLU A 184 19.30 -9.55 12.95
CA GLU A 184 20.72 -9.79 12.69
C GLU A 184 21.17 -11.17 13.25
N GLU A 185 20.80 -11.48 14.49
CA GLU A 185 21.10 -12.80 15.10
C GLU A 185 20.48 -13.96 14.31
N LEU A 186 19.29 -13.74 13.74
CA LEU A 186 18.59 -14.72 12.92
C LEU A 186 19.04 -14.72 11.45
N GLY A 187 19.81 -13.72 11.01
CA GLY A 187 20.22 -13.55 9.61
C GLY A 187 19.05 -13.35 8.66
N ILE A 188 18.08 -12.51 9.06
CA ILE A 188 16.92 -12.10 8.25
C ILE A 188 16.76 -10.58 8.30
N GLU A 189 15.95 -10.03 7.39
CA GLU A 189 15.63 -8.60 7.43
C GLU A 189 14.66 -8.28 8.59
N PRO A 190 14.81 -7.14 9.28
CA PRO A 190 13.92 -6.75 10.38
C PRO A 190 12.43 -6.70 10.00
N GLN A 191 12.14 -6.35 8.75
CA GLN A 191 10.77 -6.30 8.23
C GLN A 191 10.15 -7.69 8.03
N ASP A 192 10.96 -8.73 7.85
CA ASP A 192 10.52 -10.11 7.73
C ASP A 192 10.28 -10.70 9.13
N LEU A 193 11.08 -10.28 10.14
CA LEU A 193 10.86 -10.66 11.52
C LEU A 193 9.56 -10.07 12.07
N ILE A 194 9.31 -8.78 11.88
CA ILE A 194 8.08 -8.14 12.34
C ILE A 194 7.72 -6.92 11.48
N ALA A 195 6.48 -6.84 11.04
CA ALA A 195 6.02 -5.71 10.24
C ALA A 195 6.16 -4.38 10.99
N GLY A 196 6.73 -3.38 10.33
CA GLY A 196 6.92 -2.05 10.93
C GLY A 196 5.61 -1.39 11.40
N GLU A 197 4.47 -1.75 10.80
CA GLU A 197 3.14 -1.30 11.24
C GLU A 197 2.75 -1.93 12.58
N ALA A 198 3.10 -3.19 12.83
CA ALA A 198 2.87 -3.86 14.11
C ALA A 198 3.64 -3.15 15.24
N LEU A 199 4.92 -2.79 15.01
CA LEU A 199 5.71 -2.02 15.97
C LEU A 199 5.14 -0.62 16.21
N ARG A 200 4.63 0.04 15.17
CA ARG A 200 3.96 1.34 15.28
C ARG A 200 2.69 1.24 16.11
N THR A 201 1.85 0.25 15.82
CA THR A 201 0.62 0.02 16.58
C THR A 201 0.93 -0.28 18.04
N LEU A 202 1.84 -1.20 18.29
CA LEU A 202 2.29 -1.53 19.66
C LEU A 202 2.76 -0.28 20.40
N SER A 203 3.68 0.49 19.84
CA SER A 203 4.27 1.65 20.51
C SER A 203 3.29 2.77 20.76
N TRP A 204 2.26 2.91 19.93
CA TRP A 204 1.24 3.96 20.07
C TRP A 204 0.14 3.58 21.07
N THR A 205 -0.28 2.32 21.05
CA THR A 205 -1.43 1.85 21.84
C THR A 205 -1.05 1.29 23.21
N LEU A 206 0.22 0.91 23.39
CA LEU A 206 0.70 0.35 24.65
C LEU A 206 0.72 1.46 25.73
N THR A 207 -0.12 1.32 26.72
CA THR A 207 -0.18 2.19 27.91
C THR A 207 0.88 1.75 28.95
N GLU A 208 0.65 1.93 30.23
CA GLU A 208 1.64 1.71 31.28
C GLU A 208 2.01 0.24 31.56
N GLU A 209 1.17 -0.72 31.16
CA GLU A 209 1.46 -2.15 31.32
C GLU A 209 2.27 -2.69 30.14
N ASN A 210 3.59 -2.69 30.28
CA ASN A 210 4.51 -3.30 29.31
C ASN A 210 4.72 -4.80 29.59
N SER A 211 3.65 -5.55 29.98
CA SER A 211 3.78 -6.97 30.26
C SER A 211 3.98 -7.80 28.98
N PRO A 212 4.65 -8.96 29.07
CA PRO A 212 4.79 -9.87 27.91
C PRO A 212 3.44 -10.26 27.30
N GLU A 213 2.40 -10.38 28.14
CA GLU A 213 1.04 -10.74 27.72
C GLU A 213 0.40 -9.62 26.92
N SER A 214 0.52 -8.36 27.35
CA SER A 214 -0.02 -7.19 26.64
C SER A 214 0.67 -6.97 25.28
N ILE A 215 1.98 -7.18 25.25
CA ILE A 215 2.76 -7.11 24.00
C ILE A 215 2.35 -8.23 23.06
N THR A 216 2.26 -9.46 23.55
CA THR A 216 1.80 -10.62 22.76
C THR A 216 0.41 -10.36 22.19
N ALA A 217 -0.54 -9.89 22.99
CA ALA A 217 -1.89 -9.58 22.54
C ALA A 217 -1.90 -8.51 21.41
N SER A 218 -1.09 -7.46 21.56
CA SER A 218 -0.94 -6.44 20.53
C SER A 218 -0.33 -6.96 19.23
N LEU A 219 0.67 -7.83 19.32
CA LEU A 219 1.31 -8.47 18.16
C LEU A 219 0.34 -9.43 17.46
N VAL A 220 -0.43 -10.22 18.21
CA VAL A 220 -1.49 -11.08 17.65
C VAL A 220 -2.55 -10.23 16.95
N ALA A 221 -3.02 -9.14 17.55
CA ALA A 221 -3.98 -8.22 16.93
C ALA A 221 -3.43 -7.58 15.65
N SER A 222 -2.10 -7.42 15.56
CA SER A 222 -1.39 -6.94 14.37
C SER A 222 -1.04 -8.06 13.38
N GLN A 223 -1.61 -9.26 13.56
CA GLN A 223 -1.41 -10.43 12.70
C GLN A 223 0.04 -10.95 12.64
N ALA A 224 0.84 -10.74 13.66
CA ALA A 224 2.13 -11.39 13.79
C ALA A 224 1.94 -12.90 13.99
N ARG A 225 2.79 -13.72 13.33
CA ARG A 225 2.73 -15.17 13.40
C ARG A 225 3.35 -15.67 14.71
N PRO A 226 2.97 -16.85 15.20
CA PRO A 226 3.50 -17.40 16.43
C PRO A 226 5.03 -17.45 16.50
N TRP A 227 5.71 -17.83 15.39
CA TRP A 227 7.16 -17.84 15.32
C TRP A 227 7.78 -16.46 15.56
N GLN A 228 7.19 -15.40 14.99
CA GLN A 228 7.64 -14.02 15.18
C GLN A 228 7.48 -13.58 16.62
N ILE A 229 6.32 -13.83 17.21
CA ILE A 229 5.99 -13.48 18.59
C ILE A 229 6.96 -14.18 19.55
N ALA A 230 7.25 -15.47 19.34
CA ALA A 230 8.17 -16.23 20.15
C ALA A 230 9.58 -15.60 20.21
N HIS A 231 10.02 -14.97 19.11
CA HIS A 231 11.35 -14.35 19.05
C HIS A 231 11.39 -12.93 19.64
N VAL A 232 10.28 -12.16 19.55
CA VAL A 232 10.34 -10.73 19.87
C VAL A 232 9.62 -10.33 21.15
N ALA A 233 8.55 -11.03 21.57
CA ALA A 233 7.68 -10.54 22.64
C ALA A 233 8.41 -10.39 23.98
N GLY A 234 9.21 -11.37 24.40
CA GLY A 234 9.98 -11.32 25.64
C GLY A 234 11.02 -10.20 25.65
N ALA A 235 11.79 -10.07 24.56
CA ALA A 235 12.82 -9.04 24.45
C ALA A 235 12.23 -7.62 24.38
N LEU A 236 11.07 -7.47 23.73
CA LEU A 236 10.34 -6.21 23.71
C LEU A 236 9.81 -5.84 25.11
N ALA A 237 9.26 -6.82 25.84
CA ALA A 237 8.79 -6.59 27.20
C ALA A 237 9.92 -6.15 28.14
N GLU A 238 11.03 -6.85 28.10
CA GLU A 238 12.23 -6.50 28.90
C GLU A 238 12.71 -5.08 28.58
N LYS A 239 12.83 -4.74 27.29
CA LYS A 239 13.31 -3.42 26.87
C LYS A 239 12.37 -2.28 27.24
N LEU A 240 11.07 -2.50 27.13
CA LEU A 240 10.05 -1.48 27.43
C LEU A 240 9.73 -1.37 28.92
N ALA A 241 10.11 -2.34 29.75
CA ALA A 241 9.98 -2.29 31.20
C ALA A 241 10.99 -1.34 31.88
N VAL A 242 12.09 -1.01 31.19
CA VAL A 242 13.12 -0.09 31.74
C VAL A 242 12.63 1.34 31.63
N PRO A 243 12.46 2.06 32.76
CA PRO A 243 12.08 3.48 32.74
C PRO A 243 13.10 4.30 31.94
N VAL A 244 12.63 5.31 31.26
CA VAL A 244 13.49 6.32 30.62
C VAL A 244 14.09 7.18 31.73
N GLU A 245 15.41 7.16 31.89
CA GLU A 245 16.14 8.13 32.71
C GLU A 245 16.09 9.55 32.16
#